data_cdb327405261182fb6cc26731b8dc38a
#
_entry.id   cdb327405261182fb6cc26731b8dc38a
#
_cell.length_a   1.000
_cell.length_b   1.000
_cell.length_c   1.000
_cell.angle_alpha   90.00
_cell.angle_beta   90.00
_cell.angle_gamma   90.00
#
_symmetry.space_group_name_H-M   'P 1'
#
loop_
_entity.id
_entity.type
_entity.pdbx_description
1 polymer ?
#
loop_
_entity_poly.entity_id
_entity_poly.type
_entity_poly.pdbx_seq_one_letter_code
_entity_poly.pdbx_strand_id
1 'polypeptide(L)'
;MSFVTTQPEALAGAAGNLRSIGAALNAQNAAAAAPTTGVVPAAADEVSALTAAQFCAHGQMYQAVSGQASAIHEMFVNTLSMSSGSYAVTEAANAAATG
;
A
#
# COMPACT_ATOMS: atom_id res chain seq x y z
N MET A 1 3.53 -21.53 32.38
CA MET A 1 2.44 -20.54 32.24
C MET A 1 2.98 -19.31 31.54
N SER A 2 2.30 -18.82 30.54
CA SER A 2 2.70 -17.59 29.84
C SER A 2 1.82 -16.44 30.32
N PHE A 3 2.44 -15.31 30.69
CA PHE A 3 1.74 -14.09 31.04
C PHE A 3 1.59 -13.13 29.85
N VAL A 4 2.14 -13.51 28.70
CA VAL A 4 2.07 -12.73 27.47
C VAL A 4 1.30 -13.53 26.44
N THR A 5 0.25 -12.92 25.92
CA THR A 5 -0.55 -13.49 24.84
C THR A 5 -0.58 -12.53 23.66
N THR A 6 -0.82 -13.07 22.47
CA THR A 6 -0.98 -12.29 21.25
C THR A 6 -2.44 -12.35 20.79
N GLN A 7 -2.78 -11.49 19.85
CA GLN A 7 -4.11 -11.43 19.25
C GLN A 7 -3.98 -11.66 17.73
N PRO A 8 -3.84 -12.92 17.29
CA PRO A 8 -3.63 -13.22 15.87
C PRO A 8 -4.76 -12.70 14.97
N GLU A 9 -5.99 -12.73 15.45
CA GLU A 9 -7.15 -12.24 14.71
C GLU A 9 -7.08 -10.73 14.49
N ALA A 10 -6.55 -9.98 15.45
CA ALA A 10 -6.36 -8.53 15.32
C ALA A 10 -5.31 -8.21 14.26
N LEU A 11 -4.23 -8.99 14.20
CA LEU A 11 -3.19 -8.87 13.16
C LEU A 11 -3.75 -9.21 11.79
N ALA A 12 -4.52 -10.28 11.68
CA ALA A 12 -5.17 -10.68 10.44
C ALA A 12 -6.16 -9.60 9.96
N GLY A 13 -6.93 -9.03 10.89
CA GLY A 13 -7.86 -7.93 10.60
C GLY A 13 -7.13 -6.69 10.11
N ALA A 14 -6.02 -6.33 10.73
CA ALA A 14 -5.17 -5.21 10.31
C ALA A 14 -4.61 -5.45 8.90
N ALA A 15 -4.14 -6.65 8.61
CA ALA A 15 -3.65 -7.01 7.27
C ALA A 15 -4.76 -6.89 6.22
N GLY A 16 -5.97 -7.32 6.53
CA GLY A 16 -7.15 -7.19 5.66
C GLY A 16 -7.50 -5.72 5.41
N ASN A 17 -7.49 -4.89 6.43
CA ASN A 17 -7.74 -3.45 6.31
C ASN A 17 -6.68 -2.77 5.43
N LEU A 18 -5.41 -3.08 5.65
CA LEU A 18 -4.31 -2.53 4.85
C LEU A 18 -4.39 -2.98 3.39
N ARG A 19 -4.82 -4.21 3.13
CA ARG A 19 -5.05 -4.70 1.77
C ARG A 19 -6.14 -3.89 1.06
N SER A 20 -7.23 -3.60 1.75
CA SER A 20 -8.32 -2.79 1.21
C SER A 20 -7.88 -1.35 0.93
N ILE A 21 -7.09 -0.75 1.84
CA ILE A 21 -6.51 0.59 1.66
C ILE A 21 -5.60 0.60 0.43
N GLY A 22 -4.74 -0.42 0.28
CA GLY A 22 -3.85 -0.55 -0.87
C GLY A 22 -4.61 -0.65 -2.19
N ALA A 23 -5.67 -1.44 -2.24
CA ALA A 23 -6.52 -1.58 -3.42
C ALA A 23 -7.19 -0.24 -3.79
N ALA A 24 -7.72 0.49 -2.81
CA ALA A 24 -8.34 1.79 -3.02
C ALA A 24 -7.32 2.82 -3.52
N LEU A 25 -6.14 2.86 -2.92
CA LEU A 25 -5.07 3.76 -3.32
C LEU A 25 -4.59 3.48 -4.75
N ASN A 26 -4.41 2.21 -5.09
CA ASN A 26 -4.00 1.81 -6.45
C ASN A 26 -5.04 2.22 -7.50
N ALA A 27 -6.33 2.07 -7.19
CA ALA A 27 -7.40 2.51 -8.07
C ALA A 27 -7.38 4.03 -8.29
N GLN A 28 -7.15 4.81 -7.24
CA GLN A 28 -7.06 6.28 -7.33
C GLN A 28 -5.79 6.70 -8.09
N ASN A 29 -4.68 6.05 -7.85
CA ASN A 29 -3.44 6.32 -8.60
C ASN A 29 -3.59 6.02 -10.08
N ALA A 30 -4.26 4.93 -10.43
CA ALA A 30 -4.56 4.59 -11.82
C ALA A 30 -5.48 5.64 -12.48
N ALA A 31 -6.49 6.11 -11.76
CA ALA A 31 -7.39 7.14 -12.26
C ALA A 31 -6.66 8.49 -12.45
N ALA A 32 -5.67 8.80 -11.61
CA ALA A 32 -4.89 10.02 -11.70
C ALA A 32 -3.82 9.98 -12.81
N ALA A 33 -3.46 8.81 -13.32
CA ALA A 33 -2.33 8.64 -14.24
C ALA A 33 -2.49 9.48 -15.52
N ALA A 34 -3.56 9.29 -16.27
CA ALA A 34 -3.76 9.99 -17.55
C ALA A 34 -3.88 11.53 -17.38
N PRO A 35 -4.70 12.08 -16.46
CA PRO A 35 -4.82 13.52 -16.33
C PRO A 35 -3.55 14.21 -15.81
N THR A 36 -2.71 13.53 -15.04
CA THR A 36 -1.48 14.14 -14.49
C THR A 36 -0.27 13.96 -15.39
N THR A 37 -0.26 12.96 -16.27
CA THR A 37 0.86 12.74 -17.22
C THR A 37 0.58 13.29 -18.61
N GLY A 38 -0.66 13.70 -18.89
CA GLY A 38 -1.07 14.26 -20.16
C GLY A 38 -1.60 15.69 -20.05
N VAL A 39 -0.96 16.51 -19.23
CA VAL A 39 -1.38 17.91 -19.03
C VAL A 39 -1.23 18.70 -20.32
N VAL A 40 -2.30 19.35 -20.76
CA VAL A 40 -2.32 20.19 -21.94
C VAL A 40 -1.89 21.61 -21.56
N PRO A 41 -1.02 22.28 -22.38
CA PRO A 41 -0.65 23.66 -22.11
C PRO A 41 -1.86 24.59 -22.09
N ALA A 42 -1.86 25.55 -21.17
CA ALA A 42 -2.96 26.51 -21.00
C ALA A 42 -3.08 27.48 -22.19
N ALA A 43 -1.97 27.74 -22.88
CA ALA A 43 -1.91 28.61 -24.05
C ALA A 43 -0.80 28.16 -25.01
N ALA A 44 -0.78 28.73 -26.21
CA ALA A 44 0.17 28.38 -27.27
C ALA A 44 1.48 29.18 -27.16
N ASP A 45 2.03 29.28 -25.97
CA ASP A 45 3.31 29.98 -25.72
C ASP A 45 4.31 29.04 -25.02
N GLU A 46 5.58 29.43 -25.01
CA GLU A 46 6.68 28.62 -24.47
C GLU A 46 6.54 28.40 -22.97
N VAL A 47 6.07 29.38 -22.22
CA VAL A 47 5.92 29.27 -20.77
C VAL A 47 4.84 28.25 -20.43
N SER A 48 3.70 28.29 -21.11
CA SER A 48 2.63 27.33 -20.93
C SER A 48 3.08 25.91 -21.30
N ALA A 49 3.83 25.76 -22.38
CA ALA A 49 4.37 24.47 -22.82
C ALA A 49 5.35 23.89 -21.80
N LEU A 50 6.28 24.71 -21.30
CA LEU A 50 7.24 24.28 -20.29
C LEU A 50 6.56 23.93 -18.96
N THR A 51 5.57 24.71 -18.56
CA THR A 51 4.79 24.44 -17.34
C THR A 51 4.07 23.09 -17.45
N ALA A 52 3.38 22.83 -18.55
CA ALA A 52 2.70 21.56 -18.78
C ALA A 52 3.69 20.40 -18.79
N ALA A 53 4.87 20.56 -19.41
CA ALA A 53 5.90 19.53 -19.43
C ALA A 53 6.42 19.21 -18.03
N GLN A 54 6.60 20.22 -17.17
CA GLN A 54 7.02 20.02 -15.77
C GLN A 54 5.98 19.25 -14.97
N PHE A 55 4.70 19.57 -15.11
CA PHE A 55 3.64 18.84 -14.46
C PHE A 55 3.56 17.39 -14.94
N CYS A 56 3.69 17.16 -16.26
CA CYS A 56 3.72 15.81 -16.82
C CYS A 56 4.90 14.99 -16.27
N ALA A 57 6.09 15.57 -16.22
CA ALA A 57 7.28 14.90 -15.67
C ALA A 57 7.09 14.54 -14.21
N HIS A 58 6.54 15.45 -13.42
CA HIS A 58 6.24 15.20 -12.01
C HIS A 58 5.19 14.07 -11.85
N GLY A 59 4.16 14.08 -12.67
CA GLY A 59 3.14 13.02 -12.71
C GLY A 59 3.73 11.65 -13.03
N GLN A 60 4.65 11.60 -13.99
CA GLN A 60 5.36 10.35 -14.34
C GLN A 60 6.20 9.84 -13.18
N MET A 61 6.94 10.72 -12.50
CA MET A 61 7.71 10.36 -11.32
C MET A 61 6.81 9.85 -10.19
N TYR A 62 5.68 10.50 -9.98
CA TYR A 62 4.70 10.03 -8.99
C TYR A 62 4.22 8.61 -9.31
N GLN A 63 3.87 8.33 -10.55
CA GLN A 63 3.43 6.98 -10.94
C GLN A 63 4.52 5.93 -10.71
N ALA A 64 5.77 6.24 -11.01
CA ALA A 64 6.88 5.33 -10.78
C ALA A 64 7.08 5.04 -9.28
N VAL A 65 7.07 6.09 -8.46
CA VAL A 65 7.22 5.96 -6.99
C VAL A 65 6.03 5.24 -6.38
N SER A 66 4.81 5.53 -6.82
CA SER A 66 3.61 4.87 -6.31
C SER A 66 3.59 3.37 -6.64
N GLY A 67 4.13 2.98 -7.80
CA GLY A 67 4.29 1.57 -8.14
C GLY A 67 5.25 0.85 -7.19
N GLN A 68 6.38 1.46 -6.86
CA GLN A 68 7.32 0.93 -5.87
C GLN A 68 6.70 0.87 -4.47
N ALA A 69 5.98 1.91 -4.08
CA ALA A 69 5.29 1.96 -2.78
C ALA A 69 4.21 0.88 -2.67
N SER A 70 3.50 0.60 -3.76
CA SER A 70 2.50 -0.47 -3.81
C SER A 70 3.13 -1.84 -3.57
N ALA A 71 4.28 -2.12 -4.19
CA ALA A 71 5.00 -3.38 -3.99
C ALA A 71 5.46 -3.54 -2.54
N ILE A 72 5.99 -2.47 -1.93
CA ILE A 72 6.40 -2.47 -0.52
C ILE A 72 5.19 -2.69 0.40
N HIS A 73 4.08 -2.05 0.10
CA HIS A 73 2.83 -2.22 0.84
C HIS A 73 2.34 -3.67 0.81
N GLU A 74 2.37 -4.31 -0.35
CA GLU A 74 1.99 -5.73 -0.49
C GLU A 74 2.91 -6.64 0.31
N MET A 75 4.21 -6.39 0.28
CA MET A 75 5.18 -7.15 1.08
C MET A 75 4.89 -7.00 2.58
N PHE A 76 4.57 -5.79 3.02
CA PHE A 76 4.21 -5.53 4.42
C PHE A 76 2.93 -6.27 4.82
N VAL A 77 1.88 -6.20 3.99
CA VAL A 77 0.62 -6.91 4.23
C VAL A 77 0.84 -8.42 4.32
N ASN A 78 1.61 -8.98 3.39
CA ASN A 78 1.93 -10.41 3.38
C ASN A 78 2.72 -10.83 4.62
N THR A 79 3.71 -10.03 5.03
CA THR A 79 4.49 -10.27 6.24
C THR A 79 3.60 -10.25 7.47
N LEU A 80 2.69 -9.30 7.56
CA LEU A 80 1.75 -9.19 8.67
C LEU A 80 0.81 -10.38 8.73
N SER A 81 0.32 -10.86 7.58
CA SER A 81 -0.52 -12.05 7.49
C SER A 81 0.23 -13.31 7.93
N MET A 82 1.49 -13.47 7.50
CA MET A 82 2.33 -14.58 7.90
C MET A 82 2.63 -14.56 9.40
N SER A 83 2.89 -13.39 9.96
CA SER A 83 3.10 -13.21 11.40
C SER A 83 1.85 -13.58 12.20
N SER A 84 0.67 -13.19 11.71
CA SER A 84 -0.60 -13.59 12.30
C SER A 84 -0.74 -15.11 12.37
N GLY A 85 -0.43 -15.81 11.28
CA GLY A 85 -0.45 -17.27 11.22
C GLY A 85 0.53 -17.90 12.20
N SER A 86 1.74 -17.37 12.28
CA SER A 86 2.77 -17.87 13.21
C SER A 86 2.34 -17.70 14.67
N TYR A 87 1.78 -16.56 15.02
CA TYR A 87 1.27 -16.32 16.37
C TYR A 87 0.07 -17.24 16.68
N ALA A 88 -0.81 -17.47 15.73
CA ALA A 88 -1.96 -18.37 15.92
C ALA A 88 -1.49 -19.79 16.23
N VAL A 89 -0.48 -20.30 15.53
CA VAL A 89 0.08 -21.63 15.79
C VAL A 89 0.74 -21.69 17.17
N THR A 90 1.48 -20.66 17.53
CA THR A 90 2.15 -20.58 18.84
C THR A 90 1.13 -20.53 19.97
N GLU A 91 0.09 -19.73 19.86
CA GLU A 91 -0.95 -19.62 20.87
C GLU A 91 -1.71 -20.95 21.02
N ALA A 92 -1.99 -21.63 19.92
CA ALA A 92 -2.62 -22.94 19.96
C ALA A 92 -1.74 -24.00 20.66
N ALA A 93 -0.43 -23.97 20.38
CA ALA A 93 0.52 -24.86 21.05
C ALA A 93 0.62 -24.55 22.55
N ASN A 94 0.65 -23.28 22.93
CA ASN A 94 0.67 -22.86 24.32
C ASN A 94 -0.60 -23.29 25.06
N ALA A 95 -1.75 -23.11 24.44
CA ALA A 95 -3.04 -23.55 25.00
C ALA A 95 -3.06 -25.06 25.23
N ALA A 96 -2.55 -25.84 24.28
CA ALA A 96 -2.46 -27.29 24.42
C ALA A 96 -1.51 -27.72 25.52
N ALA A 97 -0.40 -26.98 25.70
CA ALA A 97 0.59 -27.28 26.75
C ALA A 97 0.08 -26.96 28.16
N THR A 98 -0.80 -25.99 28.32
CA THR A 98 -1.32 -25.54 29.62
C THR A 98 -2.69 -26.14 29.96
N GLY A 99 -3.36 -26.67 28.99
CA GLY A 99 -4.71 -27.22 29.12
C GLY A 99 -4.74 -28.66 29.35
#